data_f5dce1820ad3bef6ec66b24b93854c6f
#
_entry.id   f5dce1820ad3bef6ec66b24b93854c6f
#
_cell.length_a   1.000
_cell.length_b   1.000
_cell.length_c   1.000
_cell.angle_alpha   90.00
_cell.angle_beta   90.00
_cell.angle_gamma   90.00
#
_symmetry.space_group_name_H-M   'P 1'
#
loop_
_entity.id
_entity.type
_entity.pdbx_description
1 polymer ?
#
loop_
_entity_poly.entity_id
_entity_poly.type
_entity_poly.pdbx_seq_one_letter_code
_entity_poly.pdbx_strand_id
1 'polypeptide(L)'
;MHEFELIKKYFSKLSKKNKSALNLNDDVFFDKKKELVISIDTYNDKNHFINFNEPDLVIKKIIRSSISDLICKGVQPKFYFISGSGNKKSFSNDNLSKISKSLKQEQKKYGIFLCGGDTTFSNKLSFSITSVGYSKNIVYRNKAKINDDIYVTGNLGDSFMGLQILKKKIKFNKKINDY
;
A
#
# COMPACT_ATOMS: atom_id res chain seq x y z
N MET A 1 -1.66 0.52 22.73
CA MET A 1 -2.42 1.66 22.17
C MET A 1 -2.71 1.34 20.72
N HIS A 2 -3.96 1.38 20.31
CA HIS A 2 -4.34 1.17 18.91
C HIS A 2 -3.93 2.39 18.05
N GLU A 3 -3.65 2.18 16.76
CA GLU A 3 -3.15 3.22 15.85
C GLU A 3 -4.03 4.48 15.84
N PHE A 4 -5.35 4.32 15.74
CA PHE A 4 -6.28 5.45 15.75
C PHE A 4 -6.24 6.25 17.07
N GLU A 5 -6.04 5.59 18.21
CA GLU A 5 -5.89 6.27 19.50
C GLU A 5 -4.58 7.07 19.55
N LEU A 6 -3.50 6.51 19.01
CA LEU A 6 -2.21 7.17 18.89
C LEU A 6 -2.33 8.44 18.02
N ILE A 7 -2.92 8.32 16.83
CA ILE A 7 -3.14 9.44 15.91
C ILE A 7 -3.98 10.53 16.59
N LYS A 8 -5.10 10.15 17.20
CA LYS A 8 -5.99 11.07 17.89
C LYS A 8 -5.31 11.81 19.03
N LYS A 9 -4.53 11.09 19.84
CA LYS A 9 -3.88 11.64 21.04
C LYS A 9 -2.72 12.58 20.73
N TYR A 10 -1.87 12.20 19.77
CA TYR A 10 -0.59 12.89 19.56
C TYR A 10 -0.55 13.73 18.28
N PHE A 11 -1.21 13.33 17.20
CA PHE A 11 -1.01 13.94 15.88
C PHE A 11 -2.19 14.77 15.37
N SER A 12 -3.44 14.45 15.74
CA SER A 12 -4.62 15.14 15.19
C SER A 12 -4.61 16.65 15.42
N LYS A 13 -4.01 17.13 16.52
CA LYS A 13 -3.88 18.55 16.82
C LYS A 13 -2.97 19.29 15.84
N LEU A 14 -1.96 18.60 15.28
CA LEU A 14 -1.00 19.18 14.33
C LEU A 14 -1.64 19.47 12.98
N SER A 15 -2.67 18.72 12.61
CA SER A 15 -3.34 18.83 11.31
C SER A 15 -4.56 19.77 11.29
N LYS A 16 -5.01 20.28 12.46
CA LYS A 16 -6.27 21.03 12.59
C LYS A 16 -6.43 22.23 11.65
N LYS A 17 -5.33 22.91 11.29
CA LYS A 17 -5.35 24.05 10.38
C LYS A 17 -5.28 23.67 8.90
N ASN A 18 -5.02 22.40 8.59
CA ASN A 18 -4.88 21.90 7.23
C ASN A 18 -6.08 21.01 6.85
N LYS A 19 -7.06 21.60 6.16
CA LYS A 19 -8.27 20.90 5.71
C LYS A 19 -7.94 19.74 4.77
N SER A 20 -6.86 19.83 4.01
CA SER A 20 -6.40 18.78 3.07
C SER A 20 -5.91 17.52 3.77
N ALA A 21 -5.55 17.61 5.05
CA ALA A 21 -5.16 16.45 5.85
C ALA A 21 -6.36 15.61 6.36
N LEU A 22 -7.60 16.00 6.04
CA LEU A 22 -8.84 15.28 6.39
C LEU A 22 -8.92 14.88 7.88
N ASN A 23 -8.36 15.72 8.76
CA ASN A 23 -8.22 15.48 10.21
C ASN A 23 -7.41 14.21 10.56
N LEU A 24 -6.59 13.69 9.65
CA LEU A 24 -5.89 12.39 9.76
C LEU A 24 -6.86 11.22 10.01
N ASN A 25 -8.05 11.29 9.45
CA ASN A 25 -9.11 10.28 9.61
C ASN A 25 -9.48 9.63 8.26
N ASP A 26 -8.60 9.75 7.29
CA ASP A 26 -8.70 9.12 5.98
C ASP A 26 -7.30 8.61 5.56
N ASP A 27 -7.24 7.74 4.58
CA ASP A 27 -6.00 7.10 4.13
C ASP A 27 -5.19 7.99 3.17
N VAL A 28 -5.73 9.16 2.82
CA VAL A 28 -5.11 10.07 1.86
C VAL A 28 -5.09 11.52 2.37
N PHE A 29 -4.10 12.27 1.90
CA PHE A 29 -4.12 13.72 1.84
C PHE A 29 -4.85 14.15 0.56
N PHE A 30 -5.73 15.14 0.64
CA PHE A 30 -6.46 15.67 -0.51
C PHE A 30 -6.47 17.19 -0.56
N ASP A 31 -5.67 17.78 -1.44
CA ASP A 31 -5.73 19.20 -1.75
C ASP A 31 -6.70 19.44 -2.91
N LYS A 32 -7.93 19.83 -2.57
CA LYS A 32 -8.99 20.06 -3.56
C LYS A 32 -8.66 21.19 -4.55
N LYS A 33 -7.90 22.22 -4.14
CA LYS A 33 -7.53 23.34 -5.02
C LYS A 33 -6.52 22.90 -6.09
N LYS A 34 -5.59 22.03 -5.71
CA LYS A 34 -4.57 21.49 -6.62
C LYS A 34 -5.01 20.16 -7.25
N GLU A 35 -6.20 19.68 -6.92
CA GLU A 35 -6.69 18.36 -7.31
C GLU A 35 -5.74 17.21 -6.92
N LEU A 36 -4.87 17.43 -5.93
CA LEU A 36 -3.77 16.54 -5.57
C LEU A 36 -4.19 15.56 -4.46
N VAL A 37 -3.94 14.28 -4.71
CA VAL A 37 -4.19 13.19 -3.75
C VAL A 37 -2.91 12.44 -3.49
N ILE A 38 -2.57 12.21 -2.22
CA ILE A 38 -1.34 11.54 -1.80
C ILE A 38 -1.67 10.53 -0.69
N SER A 39 -1.11 9.32 -0.77
CA SER A 39 -1.03 8.37 0.35
C SER A 39 0.41 7.97 0.60
N ILE A 40 0.70 7.47 1.80
CA ILE A 40 1.99 6.93 2.18
C ILE A 40 1.82 5.71 3.07
N ASP A 41 2.49 4.62 2.71
CA ASP A 41 2.51 3.38 3.45
C ASP A 41 3.93 2.89 3.71
N THR A 42 4.12 2.20 4.84
CA THR A 42 5.38 1.54 5.17
C THR A 42 5.18 0.04 5.38
N TYR A 43 6.05 -0.75 4.75
CA TYR A 43 6.00 -2.21 4.74
C TYR A 43 7.28 -2.77 5.36
N ASN A 44 7.12 -3.55 6.43
CA ASN A 44 8.22 -4.15 7.18
C ASN A 44 8.26 -5.67 6.97
N ASP A 45 9.48 -6.21 6.86
CA ASP A 45 9.70 -7.65 6.85
C ASP A 45 9.06 -8.34 8.07
N LYS A 46 8.55 -9.54 7.86
CA LYS A 46 7.84 -10.38 8.83
C LYS A 46 6.48 -9.84 9.32
N ASN A 47 6.18 -8.56 9.11
CA ASN A 47 4.88 -7.99 9.41
C ASN A 47 3.97 -7.96 8.18
N HIS A 48 4.43 -7.33 7.10
CA HIS A 48 3.65 -7.10 5.88
C HIS A 48 3.95 -8.12 4.78
N PHE A 49 5.09 -8.80 4.86
CA PHE A 49 5.47 -9.95 4.05
C PHE A 49 6.25 -10.97 4.90
N ILE A 50 6.14 -12.27 4.56
CA ILE A 50 6.66 -13.36 5.39
C ILE A 50 8.20 -13.42 5.35
N ASN A 51 8.77 -13.21 4.15
CA ASN A 51 10.20 -13.20 3.89
C ASN A 51 10.47 -12.47 2.57
N PHE A 52 11.75 -12.31 2.22
CA PHE A 52 12.19 -11.63 1.02
C PHE A 52 12.92 -12.57 0.03
N ASN A 53 12.53 -13.84 -0.01
CA ASN A 53 13.12 -14.84 -0.91
C ASN A 53 12.73 -14.61 -2.38
N GLU A 54 11.54 -14.01 -2.59
CA GLU A 54 10.99 -13.64 -3.89
C GLU A 54 10.72 -12.12 -3.91
N PRO A 55 11.77 -11.30 -4.10
CA PRO A 55 11.67 -9.84 -4.03
C PRO A 55 10.65 -9.26 -5.01
N ASP A 56 10.53 -9.85 -6.20
CA ASP A 56 9.57 -9.44 -7.22
C ASP A 56 8.11 -9.56 -6.75
N LEU A 57 7.76 -10.62 -6.04
CA LEU A 57 6.42 -10.81 -5.48
C LEU A 57 6.15 -9.84 -4.33
N VAL A 58 7.16 -9.59 -3.48
CA VAL A 58 7.04 -8.60 -2.41
C VAL A 58 6.80 -7.21 -2.99
N ILE A 59 7.58 -6.81 -4.00
CA ILE A 59 7.42 -5.51 -4.66
C ILE A 59 6.04 -5.38 -5.32
N LYS A 60 5.56 -6.40 -6.01
CA LYS A 60 4.19 -6.41 -6.57
C LYS A 60 3.15 -6.17 -5.48
N LYS A 61 3.27 -6.88 -4.36
CA LYS A 61 2.35 -6.74 -3.23
C LYS A 61 2.34 -5.31 -2.70
N ILE A 62 3.51 -4.76 -2.35
CA ILE A 62 3.58 -3.45 -1.69
C ILE A 62 3.15 -2.30 -2.62
N ILE A 63 3.48 -2.35 -3.92
CA ILE A 63 3.00 -1.37 -4.89
C ILE A 63 1.47 -1.42 -4.99
N ARG A 64 0.89 -2.63 -5.17
CA ARG A 64 -0.56 -2.78 -5.30
C ARG A 64 -1.31 -2.37 -4.04
N SER A 65 -0.78 -2.68 -2.88
CA SER A 65 -1.34 -2.26 -1.59
C SER A 65 -1.30 -0.73 -1.46
N SER A 66 -0.18 -0.09 -1.77
CA SER A 66 -0.05 1.37 -1.66
C SER A 66 -0.95 2.14 -2.64
N ILE A 67 -1.04 1.69 -3.90
CA ILE A 67 -1.93 2.37 -4.86
C ILE A 67 -3.42 2.12 -4.59
N SER A 68 -3.76 1.07 -3.80
CA SER A 68 -5.16 0.77 -3.47
C SER A 68 -5.83 1.90 -2.68
N ASP A 69 -5.07 2.66 -1.88
CA ASP A 69 -5.59 3.80 -1.13
C ASP A 69 -6.10 4.92 -2.04
N LEU A 70 -5.44 5.16 -3.17
CA LEU A 70 -5.92 6.11 -4.16
C LEU A 70 -7.12 5.53 -4.94
N ILE A 71 -7.02 4.25 -5.34
CA ILE A 71 -8.05 3.60 -6.15
C ILE A 71 -9.39 3.55 -5.39
N CYS A 72 -9.40 3.23 -4.09
CA CYS A 72 -10.62 3.21 -3.29
C CYS A 72 -11.23 4.62 -3.09
N LYS A 73 -10.47 5.69 -3.37
CA LYS A 73 -10.97 7.07 -3.43
C LYS A 73 -11.49 7.48 -4.82
N GLY A 74 -11.49 6.56 -5.79
CA GLY A 74 -11.84 6.87 -7.17
C GLY A 74 -10.74 7.66 -7.91
N VAL A 75 -9.50 7.56 -7.43
CA VAL A 75 -8.36 8.31 -7.97
C VAL A 75 -7.43 7.37 -8.72
N GLN A 76 -7.13 7.68 -9.98
CA GLN A 76 -6.13 6.96 -10.75
C GLN A 76 -4.73 7.36 -10.26
N PRO A 77 -3.91 6.43 -9.72
CA PRO A 77 -2.50 6.70 -9.40
C PRO A 77 -1.74 7.11 -10.67
N LYS A 78 -0.79 8.05 -10.53
CA LYS A 78 0.06 8.52 -11.63
C LYS A 78 1.54 8.38 -11.32
N PHE A 79 1.93 8.77 -10.13
CA PHE A 79 3.33 8.79 -9.71
C PHE A 79 3.49 8.03 -8.39
N TYR A 80 4.68 7.49 -8.19
CA TYR A 80 5.06 6.97 -6.89
C TYR A 80 6.54 7.25 -6.57
N PHE A 81 6.83 7.29 -5.28
CA PHE A 81 8.17 7.34 -4.72
C PHE A 81 8.36 6.10 -3.88
N ILE A 82 9.56 5.52 -3.86
CA ILE A 82 9.88 4.35 -3.07
C ILE A 82 11.16 4.57 -2.27
N SER A 83 11.08 4.46 -0.95
CA SER A 83 12.26 4.40 -0.10
C SER A 83 12.44 2.98 0.40
N GLY A 84 13.69 2.49 0.39
CA GLY A 84 14.06 1.17 0.87
C GLY A 84 15.13 1.25 1.95
N SER A 85 14.93 0.53 3.04
CA SER A 85 15.94 0.34 4.08
C SER A 85 16.22 -1.15 4.26
N GLY A 86 17.49 -1.57 4.24
CA GLY A 86 17.85 -2.97 4.34
C GLY A 86 19.35 -3.20 4.36
N ASN A 87 19.78 -4.45 4.43
CA ASN A 87 21.19 -4.81 4.43
C ASN A 87 21.71 -5.19 3.03
N LYS A 88 23.03 -5.41 2.90
CA LYS A 88 23.68 -5.80 1.66
C LYS A 88 23.09 -7.08 1.02
N LYS A 89 22.58 -8.02 1.83
CA LYS A 89 21.95 -9.25 1.34
C LYS A 89 20.59 -8.93 0.70
N SER A 90 19.79 -8.08 1.35
CA SER A 90 18.49 -7.65 0.82
C SER A 90 18.64 -6.84 -0.48
N PHE A 91 19.68 -6.03 -0.58
CA PHE A 91 19.99 -5.20 -1.76
C PHE A 91 21.18 -5.74 -2.56
N SER A 92 21.28 -7.07 -2.70
CA SER A 92 22.22 -7.69 -3.64
C SER A 92 21.85 -7.35 -5.09
N ASN A 93 22.82 -7.42 -6.02
CA ASN A 93 22.58 -7.15 -7.43
C ASN A 93 21.44 -7.99 -8.03
N ASP A 94 21.34 -9.28 -7.64
CA ASP A 94 20.26 -10.18 -8.08
C ASP A 94 18.90 -9.69 -7.57
N ASN A 95 18.80 -9.35 -6.28
CA ASN A 95 17.55 -8.83 -5.71
C ASN A 95 17.16 -7.48 -6.32
N LEU A 96 18.10 -6.56 -6.52
CA LEU A 96 17.84 -5.27 -7.16
C LEU A 96 17.38 -5.44 -8.61
N SER A 97 17.92 -6.41 -9.34
CA SER A 97 17.46 -6.76 -10.69
C SER A 97 16.00 -7.24 -10.68
N LYS A 98 15.65 -8.15 -9.75
CA LYS A 98 14.27 -8.64 -9.59
C LYS A 98 13.31 -7.52 -9.17
N ILE A 99 13.72 -6.66 -8.24
CA ILE A 99 12.96 -5.47 -7.82
C ILE A 99 12.70 -4.57 -9.03
N SER A 100 13.74 -4.19 -9.78
CA SER A 100 13.62 -3.32 -10.95
C SER A 100 12.69 -3.90 -12.01
N LYS A 101 12.82 -5.19 -12.32
CA LYS A 101 11.94 -5.88 -13.27
C LYS A 101 10.48 -5.86 -12.80
N SER A 102 10.24 -6.09 -11.52
CA SER A 102 8.90 -6.05 -10.93
C SER A 102 8.30 -4.66 -11.00
N LEU A 103 9.04 -3.62 -10.60
CA LEU A 103 8.61 -2.22 -10.70
C LEU A 103 8.23 -1.86 -12.14
N LYS A 104 9.05 -2.25 -13.13
CA LYS A 104 8.74 -2.03 -14.55
C LYS A 104 7.42 -2.70 -14.99
N GLN A 105 7.14 -3.91 -14.49
CA GLN A 105 5.88 -4.60 -14.79
C GLN A 105 4.67 -3.89 -14.18
N GLU A 106 4.76 -3.47 -12.92
CA GLU A 106 3.68 -2.76 -12.23
C GLU A 106 3.45 -1.36 -12.85
N GLN A 107 4.51 -0.65 -13.22
CA GLN A 107 4.41 0.61 -13.96
C GLN A 107 3.60 0.44 -15.25
N LYS A 108 3.95 -0.58 -16.05
CA LYS A 108 3.22 -0.88 -17.30
C LYS A 108 1.76 -1.26 -17.04
N LYS A 109 1.53 -2.07 -15.99
CA LYS A 109 0.18 -2.57 -15.68
C LYS A 109 -0.77 -1.47 -15.22
N TYR A 110 -0.30 -0.56 -14.39
CA TYR A 110 -1.15 0.45 -13.74
C TYR A 110 -0.99 1.87 -14.31
N GLY A 111 -0.10 2.05 -15.28
CA GLY A 111 0.16 3.38 -15.88
C GLY A 111 0.75 4.36 -14.88
N ILE A 112 1.60 3.88 -13.94
CA ILE A 112 2.26 4.68 -12.89
C ILE A 112 3.73 4.84 -13.19
N PHE A 113 4.36 5.91 -12.65
CA PHE A 113 5.76 6.21 -12.90
C PHE A 113 6.53 6.42 -11.60
N LEU A 114 7.71 5.81 -11.49
CA LEU A 114 8.66 6.06 -10.41
C LEU A 114 9.25 7.46 -10.58
N CYS A 115 9.13 8.30 -9.54
CA CYS A 115 9.58 9.69 -9.58
C CYS A 115 10.71 9.99 -8.61
N GLY A 116 11.12 9.04 -7.80
CA GLY A 116 12.20 9.20 -6.85
C GLY A 116 12.10 8.26 -5.66
N GLY A 117 12.94 8.48 -4.69
CA GLY A 117 12.99 7.67 -3.47
C GLY A 117 14.30 7.82 -2.74
N ASP A 118 14.55 6.92 -1.82
CA ASP A 118 15.78 6.89 -1.03
C ASP A 118 16.19 5.45 -0.73
N THR A 119 17.47 5.23 -0.48
CA THR A 119 17.99 3.92 -0.10
C THR A 119 18.95 4.07 1.08
N THR A 120 18.62 3.39 2.18
CA THR A 120 19.45 3.42 3.39
C THR A 120 19.84 2.01 3.82
N PHE A 121 20.96 1.89 4.52
CA PHE A 121 21.40 0.60 5.05
C PHE A 121 20.95 0.42 6.50
N SER A 122 20.31 -0.72 6.77
CA SER A 122 19.90 -1.13 8.10
C SER A 122 19.83 -2.65 8.22
N ASN A 123 19.76 -3.15 9.45
CA ASN A 123 19.57 -4.58 9.70
C ASN A 123 18.12 -5.05 9.48
N LYS A 124 17.17 -4.13 9.39
CA LYS A 124 15.75 -4.43 9.18
C LYS A 124 15.34 -3.99 7.77
N LEU A 125 14.71 -4.91 7.04
CA LEU A 125 14.19 -4.60 5.71
C LEU A 125 12.83 -3.92 5.82
N SER A 126 12.71 -2.76 5.20
CA SER A 126 11.45 -2.03 5.06
C SER A 126 11.41 -1.25 3.75
N PHE A 127 10.20 -0.97 3.30
CA PHE A 127 9.93 -0.11 2.16
C PHE A 127 8.84 0.87 2.53
N SER A 128 9.01 2.13 2.14
CA SER A 128 7.95 3.14 2.21
C SER A 128 7.60 3.59 0.80
N ILE A 129 6.31 3.64 0.50
CA ILE A 129 5.80 4.04 -0.80
C ILE A 129 4.88 5.23 -0.63
N THR A 130 5.16 6.29 -1.36
CA THR A 130 4.26 7.43 -1.49
C THR A 130 3.62 7.36 -2.86
N SER A 131 2.30 7.28 -2.91
CA SER A 131 1.51 7.25 -4.15
C SER A 131 0.83 8.59 -4.37
N VAL A 132 0.84 9.07 -5.62
CA VAL A 132 0.33 10.38 -6.01
C VAL A 132 -0.63 10.23 -7.18
N GLY A 133 -1.77 10.89 -7.08
CA GLY A 133 -2.75 10.99 -8.15
C GLY A 133 -3.45 12.34 -8.14
N TYR A 134 -4.37 12.55 -9.07
CA TYR A 134 -5.10 13.81 -9.21
C TYR A 134 -6.59 13.55 -9.38
N SER A 135 -7.42 14.32 -8.67
CA SER A 135 -8.87 14.27 -8.82
C SER A 135 -9.52 15.56 -8.30
N LYS A 136 -10.61 15.96 -8.94
CA LYS A 136 -11.46 17.07 -8.48
C LYS A 136 -12.23 16.73 -7.19
N ASN A 137 -12.53 15.45 -7.02
CA ASN A 137 -13.28 14.94 -5.87
C ASN A 137 -12.76 13.55 -5.49
N ILE A 138 -12.96 13.16 -4.24
CA ILE A 138 -12.64 11.82 -3.74
C ILE A 138 -13.84 11.19 -3.05
N VAL A 139 -13.83 9.87 -2.95
CA VAL A 139 -14.76 9.11 -2.11
C VAL A 139 -14.23 9.10 -0.67
N TYR A 140 -15.02 9.68 0.26
CA TYR A 140 -14.66 9.69 1.68
C TYR A 140 -15.11 8.41 2.37
N ARG A 141 -14.28 7.84 3.25
CA ARG A 141 -14.57 6.60 3.99
C ARG A 141 -15.76 6.70 4.97
N ASN A 142 -16.18 7.90 5.33
CA ASN A 142 -17.20 8.16 6.35
C ASN A 142 -18.50 8.73 5.77
N LYS A 143 -18.80 8.48 4.50
CA LYS A 143 -19.99 9.03 3.82
C LYS A 143 -21.09 8.01 3.56
N ALA A 144 -20.90 6.75 3.93
CA ALA A 144 -21.95 5.74 3.86
C ALA A 144 -23.17 6.15 4.72
N LYS A 145 -24.36 5.87 4.20
CA LYS A 145 -25.65 6.19 4.82
C LYS A 145 -26.39 4.89 5.17
N ILE A 146 -27.37 5.02 6.03
CA ILE A 146 -28.33 3.93 6.31
C ILE A 146 -29.06 3.60 5.00
N ASN A 147 -29.20 2.32 4.67
CA ASN A 147 -29.76 1.74 3.44
C ASN A 147 -28.85 1.83 2.20
N ASP A 148 -27.58 2.21 2.33
CA ASP A 148 -26.61 1.99 1.24
C ASP A 148 -26.30 0.51 1.08
N ASP A 149 -26.22 0.03 -0.16
CA ASP A 149 -25.78 -1.33 -0.48
C ASP A 149 -24.28 -1.50 -0.26
N ILE A 150 -23.88 -2.69 0.22
CA ILE A 150 -22.48 -3.05 0.45
C ILE A 150 -22.02 -3.99 -0.65
N TYR A 151 -21.05 -3.57 -1.44
CA TYR A 151 -20.42 -4.36 -2.49
C TYR A 151 -19.02 -4.77 -2.12
N VAL A 152 -18.63 -6.00 -2.49
CA VAL A 152 -17.30 -6.55 -2.30
C VAL A 152 -16.76 -7.04 -3.64
N THR A 153 -15.51 -6.72 -3.94
CA THR A 153 -14.81 -7.26 -5.10
C THR A 153 -14.05 -8.52 -4.70
N GLY A 154 -14.23 -9.61 -5.45
CA GLY A 154 -13.64 -10.92 -5.16
C GLY A 154 -14.40 -11.69 -4.07
N ASN A 155 -13.77 -12.74 -3.56
CA ASN A 155 -14.36 -13.61 -2.54
C ASN A 155 -13.87 -13.26 -1.14
N LEU A 156 -14.77 -13.23 -0.17
CA LEU A 156 -14.42 -13.05 1.23
C LEU A 156 -13.63 -14.27 1.73
N GLY A 157 -12.47 -14.01 2.34
CA GLY A 157 -11.64 -15.05 2.95
C GLY A 157 -10.48 -15.56 2.12
N ASP A 158 -10.44 -15.37 0.80
CA ASP A 158 -9.37 -15.88 -0.08
C ASP A 158 -7.98 -15.40 0.36
N SER A 159 -7.83 -14.13 0.67
CA SER A 159 -6.55 -13.57 1.14
C SER A 159 -6.12 -14.16 2.48
N PHE A 160 -7.06 -14.41 3.38
CA PHE A 160 -6.77 -15.05 4.66
C PHE A 160 -6.33 -16.50 4.46
N MET A 161 -7.06 -17.27 3.65
CA MET A 161 -6.73 -18.67 3.34
C MET A 161 -5.36 -18.76 2.65
N GLY A 162 -5.08 -17.92 1.67
CA GLY A 162 -3.78 -17.83 1.01
C GLY A 162 -2.64 -17.55 2.01
N LEU A 163 -2.85 -16.64 2.96
CA LEU A 163 -1.87 -16.37 4.01
C LEU A 163 -1.65 -17.58 4.95
N GLN A 164 -2.70 -18.32 5.31
CA GLN A 164 -2.56 -19.52 6.14
C GLN A 164 -1.78 -20.64 5.42
N ILE A 165 -2.00 -20.80 4.12
CA ILE A 165 -1.25 -21.74 3.26
C ILE A 165 0.23 -21.34 3.21
N LEU A 166 0.54 -20.07 2.93
CA LEU A 166 1.91 -19.55 2.91
C LEU A 166 2.61 -19.72 4.26
N LYS A 167 1.89 -19.59 5.37
CA LYS A 167 2.38 -19.85 6.74
C LYS A 167 2.44 -21.34 7.08
N LYS A 168 2.14 -22.25 6.15
CA LYS A 168 2.08 -23.70 6.34
C LYS A 168 1.14 -24.16 7.48
N LYS A 169 0.15 -23.35 7.82
CA LYS A 169 -0.87 -23.68 8.83
C LYS A 169 -2.01 -24.53 8.26
N ILE A 170 -2.24 -24.46 6.96
CA ILE A 170 -3.24 -25.23 6.22
C ILE A 170 -2.56 -25.83 5.00
N LYS A 171 -2.85 -27.10 4.68
CA LYS A 171 -2.40 -27.74 3.45
C LYS A 171 -3.29 -27.30 2.29
N PHE A 172 -2.66 -26.91 1.18
CA PHE A 172 -3.37 -26.63 -0.06
C PHE A 172 -3.92 -27.93 -0.65
N ASN A 173 -5.22 -27.98 -0.91
CA ASN A 173 -5.83 -29.09 -1.62
C ASN A 173 -6.27 -28.63 -3.01
N LYS A 174 -5.82 -29.32 -4.07
CA LYS A 174 -6.05 -28.94 -5.46
C LYS A 174 -7.53 -28.83 -5.85
N LYS A 175 -8.44 -29.47 -5.07
CA LYS A 175 -9.90 -29.38 -5.26
C LYS A 175 -10.50 -28.00 -4.93
N ILE A 176 -9.73 -27.08 -4.35
CA ILE A 176 -10.18 -25.71 -4.03
C ILE A 176 -9.98 -24.74 -5.21
N ASN A 177 -9.35 -25.22 -6.30
CA ASN A 177 -9.05 -24.38 -7.47
C ASN A 177 -10.20 -24.25 -8.50
N ASP A 178 -11.32 -24.92 -8.29
CA ASP A 178 -12.43 -24.98 -9.27
C ASP A 178 -13.61 -24.07 -8.90
N TYR A 179 -13.35 -23.04 -8.03
CA TYR A 179 -14.35 -22.03 -7.66
C TYR A 179 -13.85 -20.62 -7.97
#